data_e413e624254f55606fd73ac68e69137f
#
_entry.id   e413e624254f55606fd73ac68e69137f
#
_cell.length_a   1.000
_cell.length_b   1.000
_cell.length_c   1.000
_cell.angle_alpha   90.00
_cell.angle_beta   90.00
_cell.angle_gamma   90.00
#
_symmetry.space_group_name_H-M   'P 1'
#
loop_
_entity.id
_entity.type
_entity.pdbx_description
1 polymer ?
#
loop_
_entity_poly.entity_id
_entity_poly.type
_entity_poly.pdbx_seq_one_letter_code
_entity_poly.pdbx_strand_id
1 'polypeptide(L)'
;MLEKFQAVVIGGGPGGYVCAIRLAQLGLKTACIESRGSLGGTCLNIGCIPSKSLLNLSEEFHKVKGLANKGIEIGEVKLNLDKMMKSKDKAVTVLTKGVEFLLKKNKVTYFKGHGSFKSKNEILIKDDQKKETIIQTEKTVIATGSVPVSLPGIEIDEKIIVSSTGALKLEKVPNKMVVVGGGYIGLEMGSVWSRLGAKVEVVEFLDHITPGMDKEISSEFMKILKKQGMKFNMQNKVETIQKNNTGAVVSTIDKDGNKNSFECDVVLISVGRKPNTEGLNLKNAGVSLDEKNRIKTDKKFKTNVENIYAIGDVIVGPMLAHKAEDEGIAVAENIVGQSGHVNYDTIPGVVYTSPEVASIGKTEEQLKELNKSYKVGKFSFMANSRAKAIDDAEGFVKILADAETDKVLGAHIIGPHAGELIAEIGVAMEFGASAEDIARTCHAHPTFSEAVKEAALSVDKRAIHS
;
A
#
# COMPACT_ATOMS: atom_id res chain seq x y z
N MET A 1 -0.30 15.79 -39.76
CA MET A 1 0.05 16.63 -38.57
C MET A 1 0.08 15.74 -37.33
N LEU A 2 1.05 15.93 -36.42
CA LEU A 2 1.06 15.21 -35.14
C LEU A 2 -0.11 15.69 -34.27
N GLU A 3 -0.76 14.76 -33.58
CA GLU A 3 -1.81 15.13 -32.64
C GLU A 3 -1.20 15.87 -31.43
N LYS A 4 -1.84 17.00 -31.04
CA LYS A 4 -1.35 17.88 -29.97
C LYS A 4 -2.26 17.83 -28.74
N PHE A 5 -1.64 17.78 -27.57
CA PHE A 5 -2.28 17.84 -26.27
C PHE A 5 -1.68 18.95 -25.41
N GLN A 6 -2.49 19.57 -24.56
CA GLN A 6 -2.00 20.53 -23.58
C GLN A 6 -1.32 19.81 -22.42
N ALA A 7 -1.81 18.61 -22.07
CA ALA A 7 -1.18 17.77 -21.06
C ALA A 7 -1.20 16.29 -21.46
N VAL A 8 -0.11 15.59 -21.18
CA VAL A 8 0.02 14.13 -21.34
C VAL A 8 0.46 13.51 -20.03
N VAL A 9 -0.24 12.48 -19.58
CA VAL A 9 0.12 11.68 -18.40
C VAL A 9 0.65 10.33 -18.85
N ILE A 10 1.87 9.99 -18.46
CA ILE A 10 2.50 8.69 -18.76
C ILE A 10 2.34 7.77 -17.53
N GLY A 11 1.50 6.75 -17.68
CA GLY A 11 1.07 5.84 -16.62
C GLY A 11 -0.39 6.07 -16.22
N GLY A 12 -1.21 5.01 -16.31
CA GLY A 12 -2.63 5.01 -15.98
C GLY A 12 -2.93 4.41 -14.61
N GLY A 13 -1.95 4.42 -13.68
CA GLY A 13 -2.13 4.04 -12.28
C GLY A 13 -2.94 5.06 -11.48
N PRO A 14 -3.13 4.85 -10.15
CA PRO A 14 -3.93 5.76 -9.30
C PRO A 14 -3.57 7.23 -9.48
N GLY A 15 -2.33 7.62 -9.30
CA GLY A 15 -1.91 9.01 -9.52
C GLY A 15 -2.13 9.48 -10.96
N GLY A 16 -1.88 8.59 -11.95
CA GLY A 16 -1.96 8.96 -13.35
C GLY A 16 -3.38 9.19 -13.85
N TYR A 17 -4.32 8.27 -13.60
CA TYR A 17 -5.70 8.46 -14.07
C TYR A 17 -6.40 9.60 -13.32
N VAL A 18 -6.14 9.76 -12.02
CA VAL A 18 -6.68 10.89 -11.24
C VAL A 18 -6.15 12.22 -11.77
N CYS A 19 -4.84 12.32 -12.00
CA CYS A 19 -4.21 13.50 -12.59
C CYS A 19 -4.80 13.82 -13.97
N ALA A 20 -4.94 12.83 -14.86
CA ALA A 20 -5.48 13.02 -16.20
C ALA A 20 -6.94 13.52 -16.17
N ILE A 21 -7.76 12.96 -15.28
CA ILE A 21 -9.14 13.41 -15.07
C ILE A 21 -9.16 14.85 -14.54
N ARG A 22 -8.35 15.16 -13.52
CA ARG A 22 -8.32 16.50 -12.94
C ARG A 22 -7.84 17.56 -13.93
N LEU A 23 -6.81 17.28 -14.73
CA LEU A 23 -6.35 18.15 -15.82
C LEU A 23 -7.48 18.44 -16.85
N ALA A 24 -8.22 17.39 -17.23
CA ALA A 24 -9.35 17.56 -18.15
C ALA A 24 -10.50 18.37 -17.53
N GLN A 25 -10.81 18.17 -16.24
CA GLN A 25 -11.79 18.99 -15.49
C GLN A 25 -11.37 20.46 -15.40
N LEU A 26 -10.08 20.74 -15.38
CA LEU A 26 -9.49 22.08 -15.38
C LEU A 26 -9.41 22.68 -16.82
N GLY A 27 -9.98 21.99 -17.82
CA GLY A 27 -10.15 22.50 -19.18
C GLY A 27 -9.02 22.16 -20.15
N LEU A 28 -8.04 21.35 -19.78
CA LEU A 28 -6.93 21.00 -20.68
C LEU A 28 -7.30 19.83 -21.60
N LYS A 29 -6.94 19.90 -22.88
CA LYS A 29 -6.96 18.74 -23.78
C LYS A 29 -5.90 17.74 -23.32
N THR A 30 -6.34 16.64 -22.69
CA THR A 30 -5.49 15.70 -21.95
C THR A 30 -5.46 14.32 -22.61
N ALA A 31 -4.28 13.69 -22.61
CA ALA A 31 -4.10 12.27 -22.92
C ALA A 31 -3.50 11.51 -21.73
N CYS A 32 -3.86 10.23 -21.61
CA CYS A 32 -3.29 9.27 -20.67
C CYS A 32 -2.74 8.07 -21.45
N ILE A 33 -1.51 7.66 -21.15
CA ILE A 33 -0.82 6.54 -21.81
C ILE A 33 -0.61 5.42 -20.78
N GLU A 34 -1.06 4.19 -21.07
CA GLU A 34 -0.87 3.03 -20.17
C GLU A 34 -0.39 1.81 -20.95
N SER A 35 0.72 1.25 -20.49
CA SER A 35 1.42 0.13 -21.14
C SER A 35 0.81 -1.24 -20.84
N ARG A 36 0.13 -1.41 -19.71
CA ARG A 36 -0.44 -2.70 -19.27
C ARG A 36 -1.67 -3.13 -20.08
N GLY A 37 -2.22 -2.27 -20.91
CA GLY A 37 -3.46 -2.54 -21.67
C GLY A 37 -4.75 -2.37 -20.86
N SER A 38 -4.68 -2.24 -19.54
CA SER A 38 -5.79 -1.91 -18.63
C SER A 38 -5.39 -0.81 -17.65
N LEU A 39 -6.30 0.12 -17.39
CA LEU A 39 -6.10 1.24 -16.47
C LEU A 39 -6.11 0.79 -14.99
N GLY A 40 -5.69 1.70 -14.09
CA GLY A 40 -5.61 1.45 -12.65
C GLY A 40 -4.25 0.96 -12.16
N GLY A 41 -3.28 0.80 -13.07
CA GLY A 41 -1.88 0.48 -12.77
C GLY A 41 -1.70 -0.78 -11.90
N THR A 42 -0.65 -0.79 -11.09
CA THR A 42 -0.37 -1.89 -10.16
C THR A 42 -1.50 -2.09 -9.16
N CYS A 43 -2.03 -1.01 -8.57
CA CYS A 43 -3.03 -1.07 -7.50
C CYS A 43 -4.27 -1.89 -7.91
N LEU A 44 -4.91 -1.55 -9.01
CA LEU A 44 -6.15 -2.20 -9.43
C LEU A 44 -5.91 -3.59 -10.03
N ASN A 45 -4.82 -3.79 -10.75
CA ASN A 45 -4.61 -5.00 -11.55
C ASN A 45 -3.89 -6.13 -10.80
N ILE A 46 -2.85 -5.81 -10.03
CA ILE A 46 -1.92 -6.78 -9.40
C ILE A 46 -1.43 -6.33 -8.03
N GLY A 47 -2.18 -5.51 -7.33
CA GLY A 47 -1.81 -4.94 -6.03
C GLY A 47 -2.98 -4.87 -5.06
N CYS A 48 -3.38 -3.64 -4.70
CA CYS A 48 -4.35 -3.36 -3.63
C CYS A 48 -5.68 -4.11 -3.79
N ILE A 49 -6.31 -4.00 -4.96
CA ILE A 49 -7.66 -4.56 -5.15
C ILE A 49 -7.66 -6.09 -5.11
N PRO A 50 -6.84 -6.81 -5.90
CA PRO A 50 -6.84 -8.26 -5.80
C PRO A 50 -6.37 -8.77 -4.44
N SER A 51 -5.45 -8.07 -3.74
CA SER A 51 -5.04 -8.47 -2.40
C SER A 51 -6.15 -8.29 -1.36
N LYS A 52 -6.88 -7.16 -1.37
CA LYS A 52 -7.99 -6.90 -0.45
C LYS A 52 -9.17 -7.85 -0.70
N SER A 53 -9.43 -8.19 -1.95
CA SER A 53 -10.41 -9.22 -2.30
C SER A 53 -10.04 -10.58 -1.69
N LEU A 54 -8.78 -11.02 -1.81
CA LEU A 54 -8.35 -12.30 -1.23
C LEU A 54 -8.26 -12.25 0.29
N LEU A 55 -7.82 -11.12 0.88
CA LEU A 55 -7.80 -10.93 2.33
C LEU A 55 -9.21 -11.09 2.91
N ASN A 56 -10.20 -10.41 2.34
CA ASN A 56 -11.59 -10.53 2.77
C ASN A 56 -12.11 -11.97 2.62
N LEU A 57 -11.99 -12.56 1.42
CA LEU A 57 -12.51 -13.90 1.16
C LEU A 57 -11.83 -14.99 2.01
N SER A 58 -10.52 -14.88 2.24
CA SER A 58 -9.79 -15.81 3.10
C SER A 58 -10.17 -15.66 4.57
N GLU A 59 -10.47 -14.44 5.00
CA GLU A 59 -10.94 -14.17 6.35
C GLU A 59 -12.35 -14.71 6.58
N GLU A 60 -13.28 -14.49 5.65
CA GLU A 60 -14.62 -15.10 5.69
C GLU A 60 -14.53 -16.63 5.77
N PHE A 61 -13.69 -17.26 4.94
CA PHE A 61 -13.46 -18.70 4.97
C PHE A 61 -12.92 -19.18 6.33
N HIS A 62 -12.04 -18.39 6.96
CA HIS A 62 -11.51 -18.69 8.29
C HIS A 62 -12.58 -18.50 9.38
N LYS A 63 -13.30 -17.38 9.38
CA LYS A 63 -14.36 -17.04 10.36
C LYS A 63 -15.49 -18.05 10.37
N VAL A 64 -15.92 -18.53 9.19
CA VAL A 64 -17.00 -19.52 9.06
C VAL A 64 -16.72 -20.79 9.86
N LYS A 65 -15.47 -21.24 9.94
CA LYS A 65 -15.08 -22.44 10.71
C LYS A 65 -15.30 -22.29 12.23
N GLY A 66 -15.31 -21.06 12.74
CA GLY A 66 -15.53 -20.74 14.15
C GLY A 66 -16.99 -20.51 14.57
N LEU A 67 -17.91 -20.43 13.61
CA LEU A 67 -19.32 -20.04 13.88
C LEU A 67 -20.08 -21.05 14.73
N ALA A 68 -19.72 -22.32 14.70
CA ALA A 68 -20.32 -23.35 15.54
C ALA A 68 -20.20 -23.01 17.04
N ASN A 69 -19.07 -22.43 17.45
CA ASN A 69 -18.85 -21.97 18.83
C ASN A 69 -19.73 -20.78 19.22
N LYS A 70 -20.37 -20.13 18.23
CA LYS A 70 -21.27 -18.97 18.40
C LYS A 70 -22.75 -19.36 18.20
N GLY A 71 -23.06 -20.67 18.19
CA GLY A 71 -24.42 -21.19 18.04
C GLY A 71 -24.94 -21.20 16.59
N ILE A 72 -24.08 -21.09 15.59
CA ILE A 72 -24.44 -21.18 14.18
C ILE A 72 -23.86 -22.47 13.62
N GLU A 73 -24.70 -23.49 13.47
CA GLU A 73 -24.32 -24.77 12.89
C GLU A 73 -24.27 -24.70 11.37
N ILE A 74 -23.14 -25.09 10.81
CA ILE A 74 -22.91 -25.19 9.37
C ILE A 74 -22.34 -26.56 9.04
N GLY A 75 -22.72 -27.07 7.87
CA GLY A 75 -22.16 -28.31 7.34
C GLY A 75 -20.67 -28.13 6.95
N GLU A 76 -20.13 -29.12 6.24
CA GLU A 76 -18.74 -29.10 5.80
C GLU A 76 -18.45 -27.91 4.89
N VAL A 77 -17.47 -27.05 5.28
CA VAL A 77 -17.03 -25.90 4.50
C VAL A 77 -15.79 -26.26 3.71
N LYS A 78 -15.92 -26.24 2.37
CA LYS A 78 -14.84 -26.56 1.43
C LYS A 78 -14.37 -25.32 0.66
N LEU A 79 -13.07 -25.16 0.54
CA LEU A 79 -12.48 -24.15 -0.34
C LEU A 79 -12.61 -24.57 -1.80
N ASN A 80 -13.16 -23.68 -2.62
CA ASN A 80 -13.02 -23.76 -4.08
C ASN A 80 -12.15 -22.58 -4.54
N LEU A 81 -10.85 -22.81 -4.63
CA LEU A 81 -9.87 -21.77 -4.94
C LEU A 81 -10.12 -21.13 -6.32
N ASP A 82 -10.49 -21.93 -7.34
CA ASP A 82 -10.78 -21.41 -8.68
C ASP A 82 -11.95 -20.39 -8.66
N LYS A 83 -13.03 -20.68 -7.94
CA LYS A 83 -14.13 -19.73 -7.78
C LYS A 83 -13.72 -18.48 -6.99
N MET A 84 -12.90 -18.63 -5.96
CA MET A 84 -12.36 -17.51 -5.18
C MET A 84 -11.50 -16.60 -6.06
N MET A 85 -10.60 -17.17 -6.89
CA MET A 85 -9.79 -16.41 -7.83
C MET A 85 -10.64 -15.70 -8.89
N LYS A 86 -11.66 -16.34 -9.43
CA LYS A 86 -12.61 -15.72 -10.37
C LYS A 86 -13.37 -14.55 -9.73
N SER A 87 -13.73 -14.64 -8.45
CA SER A 87 -14.35 -13.53 -7.72
C SER A 87 -13.41 -12.32 -7.60
N LYS A 88 -12.16 -12.56 -7.23
CA LYS A 88 -11.10 -11.54 -7.22
C LYS A 88 -10.92 -10.90 -8.62
N ASP A 89 -10.85 -11.69 -9.68
CA ASP A 89 -10.65 -11.19 -11.06
C ASP A 89 -11.86 -10.38 -11.55
N LYS A 90 -13.07 -10.74 -11.11
CA LYS A 90 -14.27 -9.97 -11.36
C LYS A 90 -14.18 -8.56 -10.73
N ALA A 91 -13.73 -8.46 -9.48
CA ALA A 91 -13.55 -7.17 -8.82
C ALA A 91 -12.54 -6.28 -9.57
N VAL A 92 -11.40 -6.86 -9.98
CA VAL A 92 -10.40 -6.16 -10.81
C VAL A 92 -11.01 -5.67 -12.12
N THR A 93 -11.74 -6.54 -12.82
CA THR A 93 -12.36 -6.21 -14.12
C THR A 93 -13.38 -5.08 -14.00
N VAL A 94 -14.22 -5.09 -12.97
CA VAL A 94 -15.23 -4.04 -12.75
C VAL A 94 -14.55 -2.69 -12.52
N LEU A 95 -13.53 -2.65 -11.68
CA LEU A 95 -12.85 -1.39 -11.32
C LEU A 95 -12.01 -0.84 -12.48
N THR A 96 -11.26 -1.68 -13.19
CA THR A 96 -10.46 -1.23 -14.34
C THR A 96 -11.33 -0.68 -15.48
N LYS A 97 -12.49 -1.32 -15.78
CA LYS A 97 -13.48 -0.79 -16.71
C LYS A 97 -14.12 0.50 -16.21
N GLY A 98 -14.32 0.63 -14.89
CA GLY A 98 -14.79 1.86 -14.26
C GLY A 98 -13.85 3.03 -14.53
N VAL A 99 -12.54 2.85 -14.40
CA VAL A 99 -11.55 3.89 -14.71
C VAL A 99 -11.56 4.24 -16.19
N GLU A 100 -11.68 3.26 -17.09
CA GLU A 100 -11.80 3.53 -18.55
C GLU A 100 -13.04 4.38 -18.85
N PHE A 101 -14.17 4.06 -18.22
CA PHE A 101 -15.38 4.86 -18.31
C PHE A 101 -15.17 6.31 -17.80
N LEU A 102 -14.49 6.49 -16.68
CA LEU A 102 -14.20 7.81 -16.10
C LEU A 102 -13.32 8.66 -17.03
N LEU A 103 -12.28 8.09 -17.63
CA LEU A 103 -11.47 8.79 -18.63
C LEU A 103 -12.33 9.25 -19.82
N LYS A 104 -13.16 8.35 -20.37
CA LYS A 104 -14.08 8.67 -21.47
C LYS A 104 -15.07 9.78 -21.09
N LYS A 105 -15.69 9.68 -19.90
CA LYS A 105 -16.63 10.69 -19.38
C LYS A 105 -16.00 12.07 -19.29
N ASN A 106 -14.73 12.15 -18.90
CA ASN A 106 -13.97 13.39 -18.77
C ASN A 106 -13.24 13.78 -20.08
N LYS A 107 -13.50 13.10 -21.19
CA LYS A 107 -12.90 13.38 -22.52
C LYS A 107 -11.38 13.30 -22.55
N VAL A 108 -10.78 12.46 -21.68
CA VAL A 108 -9.37 12.15 -21.73
C VAL A 108 -9.11 11.12 -22.84
N THR A 109 -8.18 11.42 -23.74
CA THR A 109 -7.77 10.48 -24.79
C THR A 109 -6.89 9.39 -24.16
N TYR A 110 -7.28 8.12 -24.31
CA TYR A 110 -6.54 6.99 -23.78
C TYR A 110 -5.74 6.28 -24.86
N PHE A 111 -4.42 6.22 -24.70
CA PHE A 111 -3.51 5.45 -25.53
C PHE A 111 -3.04 4.19 -24.82
N LYS A 112 -3.27 3.02 -25.45
CA LYS A 112 -2.73 1.74 -25.01
C LYS A 112 -1.34 1.56 -25.59
N GLY A 113 -0.33 1.51 -24.76
CA GLY A 113 1.06 1.33 -25.18
C GLY A 113 2.06 1.95 -24.23
N HIS A 114 3.33 1.69 -24.49
CA HIS A 114 4.44 2.23 -23.70
C HIS A 114 4.81 3.62 -24.20
N GLY A 115 4.66 4.61 -23.31
CA GLY A 115 5.04 6.01 -23.56
C GLY A 115 6.50 6.27 -23.20
N SER A 116 7.26 6.90 -24.11
CA SER A 116 8.64 7.32 -23.84
C SER A 116 8.95 8.66 -24.47
N PHE A 117 9.91 9.39 -23.93
CA PHE A 117 10.31 10.70 -24.45
C PHE A 117 11.12 10.56 -25.75
N LYS A 118 10.64 11.21 -26.81
CA LYS A 118 11.42 11.49 -28.02
C LYS A 118 12.15 12.83 -27.87
N SER A 119 11.50 13.80 -27.22
CA SER A 119 12.05 15.09 -26.79
C SER A 119 11.24 15.62 -25.60
N LYS A 120 11.58 16.79 -25.06
CA LYS A 120 10.81 17.41 -23.96
C LYS A 120 9.35 17.71 -24.28
N ASN A 121 8.98 17.75 -25.57
CA ASN A 121 7.64 18.07 -26.04
C ASN A 121 7.02 17.00 -26.95
N GLU A 122 7.72 15.88 -27.20
CA GLU A 122 7.25 14.79 -28.03
C GLU A 122 7.33 13.46 -27.28
N ILE A 123 6.21 12.73 -27.25
CA ILE A 123 6.10 11.41 -26.67
C ILE A 123 5.92 10.39 -27.79
N LEU A 124 6.77 9.38 -27.78
CA LEU A 124 6.64 8.18 -28.61
C LEU A 124 5.83 7.16 -27.82
N ILE A 125 4.75 6.68 -28.41
CA ILE A 125 3.89 5.61 -27.89
C ILE A 125 4.11 4.39 -28.76
N LYS A 126 4.46 3.25 -28.13
CA LYS A 126 4.62 1.96 -28.78
C LYS A 126 3.58 0.98 -28.24
N ASP A 127 2.67 0.53 -29.09
CA ASP A 127 1.65 -0.44 -28.72
C ASP A 127 2.17 -1.89 -28.73
N ASP A 128 1.31 -2.84 -28.30
CA ASP A 128 1.65 -4.28 -28.22
C ASP A 128 1.97 -4.89 -29.60
N GLN A 129 1.49 -4.27 -30.70
CA GLN A 129 1.79 -4.67 -32.08
C GLN A 129 3.06 -4.00 -32.62
N LYS A 130 3.80 -3.28 -31.74
CA LYS A 130 5.01 -2.50 -32.07
C LYS A 130 4.76 -1.33 -33.00
N LYS A 131 3.50 -0.92 -33.21
CA LYS A 131 3.17 0.28 -33.97
C LYS A 131 3.56 1.51 -33.14
N GLU A 132 4.23 2.45 -33.79
CA GLU A 132 4.71 3.67 -33.20
C GLU A 132 3.78 4.85 -33.54
N THR A 133 3.40 5.61 -32.53
CA THR A 133 2.63 6.85 -32.66
C THR A 133 3.38 7.95 -31.91
N ILE A 134 3.56 9.09 -32.55
CA ILE A 134 4.19 10.26 -31.92
C ILE A 134 3.11 11.31 -31.69
N ILE A 135 3.06 11.84 -30.46
CA ILE A 135 2.17 12.95 -30.09
C ILE A 135 3.00 14.12 -29.56
N GLN A 136 2.46 15.32 -29.67
CA GLN A 136 3.05 16.53 -29.09
C GLN A 136 2.32 16.93 -27.81
N THR A 137 3.07 17.48 -26.86
CA THR A 137 2.54 17.92 -25.58
C THR A 137 3.17 19.23 -25.10
N GLU A 138 2.36 20.06 -24.45
CA GLU A 138 2.87 21.26 -23.78
C GLU A 138 3.38 20.92 -22.36
N LYS A 139 2.69 20.05 -21.64
CA LYS A 139 3.04 19.59 -20.29
C LYS A 139 3.00 18.07 -20.23
N THR A 140 3.95 17.47 -19.51
CA THR A 140 3.98 16.01 -19.29
C THR A 140 4.03 15.70 -17.79
N VAL A 141 3.21 14.76 -17.34
CA VAL A 141 3.26 14.21 -15.99
C VAL A 141 3.69 12.75 -16.06
N ILE A 142 4.78 12.41 -15.39
CA ILE A 142 5.30 11.04 -15.29
C ILE A 142 4.68 10.40 -14.03
N ALA A 143 3.87 9.34 -14.24
CA ALA A 143 3.14 8.62 -13.19
C ALA A 143 3.29 7.09 -13.37
N THR A 144 4.47 6.63 -13.76
CA THR A 144 4.73 5.24 -14.16
C THR A 144 4.87 4.27 -12.99
N GLY A 145 4.82 4.76 -11.75
CA GLY A 145 4.74 3.94 -10.55
C GLY A 145 6.03 3.20 -10.21
N SER A 146 5.90 1.97 -9.73
CA SER A 146 7.00 1.16 -9.24
C SER A 146 6.88 -0.31 -9.66
N VAL A 147 7.98 -1.05 -9.54
CA VAL A 147 8.06 -2.49 -9.78
C VAL A 147 8.65 -3.20 -8.55
N PRO A 148 8.32 -4.50 -8.32
CA PRO A 148 8.94 -5.27 -7.24
C PRO A 148 10.46 -5.31 -7.34
N VAL A 149 11.15 -5.36 -6.20
CA VAL A 149 12.58 -5.61 -6.12
C VAL A 149 12.80 -7.10 -5.89
N SER A 150 13.81 -7.68 -6.55
CA SER A 150 14.35 -9.00 -6.20
C SER A 150 15.66 -8.87 -5.43
N LEU A 151 16.07 -9.95 -4.79
CA LEU A 151 17.39 -10.05 -4.18
C LEU A 151 18.46 -10.30 -5.27
N PRO A 152 19.71 -9.84 -5.08
CA PRO A 152 20.79 -10.08 -6.03
C PRO A 152 20.96 -11.57 -6.33
N GLY A 153 21.02 -11.93 -7.62
CA GLY A 153 21.18 -13.30 -8.08
C GLY A 153 19.94 -14.19 -7.98
N ILE A 154 18.80 -13.66 -7.53
CA ILE A 154 17.54 -14.40 -7.41
C ILE A 154 16.57 -13.94 -8.49
N GLU A 155 16.22 -14.84 -9.41
CA GLU A 155 15.25 -14.59 -10.47
C GLU A 155 13.84 -14.96 -10.02
N ILE A 156 12.90 -14.03 -10.16
CA ILE A 156 11.47 -14.23 -9.95
C ILE A 156 10.89 -14.87 -11.22
N ASP A 157 10.39 -16.10 -11.12
CA ASP A 157 9.79 -16.84 -12.23
C ASP A 157 8.26 -16.82 -12.23
N GLU A 158 7.66 -16.21 -11.20
CA GLU A 158 6.21 -16.11 -10.94
C GLU A 158 5.50 -17.48 -10.86
N LYS A 159 6.24 -18.54 -10.53
CA LYS A 159 5.74 -19.92 -10.36
C LYS A 159 6.14 -20.51 -9.01
N ILE A 160 7.44 -20.64 -8.76
CA ILE A 160 8.03 -21.13 -7.51
C ILE A 160 8.59 -19.96 -6.69
N ILE A 161 9.34 -19.09 -7.35
CA ILE A 161 9.83 -17.84 -6.75
C ILE A 161 8.95 -16.72 -7.31
N VAL A 162 8.04 -16.24 -6.49
CA VAL A 162 7.01 -15.28 -6.92
C VAL A 162 7.22 -13.90 -6.30
N SER A 163 6.83 -12.86 -7.02
CA SER A 163 6.51 -11.56 -6.45
C SER A 163 5.06 -11.56 -5.91
N SER A 164 4.59 -10.40 -5.42
CA SER A 164 3.17 -10.24 -5.10
C SER A 164 2.25 -10.53 -6.29
N THR A 165 2.73 -10.33 -7.52
CA THR A 165 1.97 -10.63 -8.74
C THR A 165 1.67 -12.11 -8.88
N GLY A 166 2.66 -12.98 -8.72
CA GLY A 166 2.46 -14.44 -8.76
C GLY A 166 1.72 -14.94 -7.53
N ALA A 167 2.01 -14.39 -6.33
CA ALA A 167 1.29 -14.76 -5.11
C ALA A 167 -0.22 -14.49 -5.19
N LEU A 168 -0.66 -13.50 -5.96
CA LEU A 168 -2.08 -13.21 -6.24
C LEU A 168 -2.71 -14.13 -7.29
N LYS A 169 -1.94 -15.06 -7.89
CA LYS A 169 -2.36 -15.92 -9.00
C LYS A 169 -2.06 -17.41 -8.79
N LEU A 170 -1.66 -17.83 -7.59
CA LEU A 170 -1.38 -19.24 -7.33
C LEU A 170 -2.61 -20.12 -7.64
N GLU A 171 -2.41 -21.17 -8.38
CA GLU A 171 -3.47 -22.09 -8.83
C GLU A 171 -3.85 -23.13 -7.77
N LYS A 172 -3.01 -23.28 -6.74
CA LYS A 172 -3.23 -24.18 -5.60
C LYS A 172 -2.73 -23.54 -4.31
N VAL A 173 -3.32 -23.90 -3.19
CA VAL A 173 -2.80 -23.55 -1.87
C VAL A 173 -1.49 -24.29 -1.65
N PRO A 174 -0.35 -23.61 -1.42
CA PRO A 174 0.90 -24.30 -1.13
C PRO A 174 0.83 -24.98 0.24
N ASN A 175 1.48 -26.14 0.42
CA ASN A 175 1.59 -26.73 1.75
C ASN A 175 2.50 -25.89 2.65
N LYS A 176 3.61 -25.38 2.07
CA LYS A 176 4.56 -24.50 2.74
C LYS A 176 4.88 -23.30 1.89
N MET A 177 4.84 -22.11 2.46
CA MET A 177 5.26 -20.86 1.83
C MET A 177 6.31 -20.17 2.69
N VAL A 178 7.41 -19.78 2.08
CA VAL A 178 8.37 -18.86 2.70
C VAL A 178 8.15 -17.47 2.15
N VAL A 179 7.94 -16.50 3.04
CA VAL A 179 7.81 -15.08 2.73
C VAL A 179 9.12 -14.40 3.08
N VAL A 180 9.80 -13.85 2.10
CA VAL A 180 11.02 -13.07 2.27
C VAL A 180 10.65 -11.60 2.31
N GLY A 181 10.79 -11.01 3.52
CA GLY A 181 10.40 -9.63 3.84
C GLY A 181 9.13 -9.54 4.68
N GLY A 182 9.24 -8.99 5.89
CA GLY A 182 8.17 -8.78 6.87
C GLY A 182 7.44 -7.44 6.71
N GLY A 183 7.43 -6.87 5.49
CA GLY A 183 6.65 -5.66 5.16
C GLY A 183 5.18 -5.95 4.88
N TYR A 184 4.41 -4.90 4.60
CA TYR A 184 2.94 -4.94 4.40
C TYR A 184 2.51 -6.02 3.39
N ILE A 185 3.15 -6.04 2.21
CA ILE A 185 2.81 -6.99 1.14
C ILE A 185 3.05 -8.43 1.56
N GLY A 186 4.19 -8.71 2.19
CA GLY A 186 4.55 -10.05 2.64
C GLY A 186 3.58 -10.58 3.69
N LEU A 187 3.22 -9.74 4.65
CA LEU A 187 2.31 -10.11 5.75
C LEU A 187 0.86 -10.26 5.27
N GLU A 188 0.39 -9.41 4.36
CA GLU A 188 -0.94 -9.56 3.76
C GLU A 188 -1.06 -10.86 2.96
N MET A 189 -0.12 -11.13 2.06
CA MET A 189 -0.16 -12.36 1.25
C MET A 189 0.09 -13.60 2.11
N GLY A 190 1.02 -13.52 3.08
CA GLY A 190 1.23 -14.58 4.06
C GLY A 190 -0.04 -14.92 4.85
N SER A 191 -0.79 -13.89 5.27
CA SER A 191 -2.07 -14.08 5.97
C SER A 191 -3.13 -14.74 5.10
N VAL A 192 -3.26 -14.32 3.82
CA VAL A 192 -4.18 -14.96 2.87
C VAL A 192 -3.91 -16.45 2.78
N TRP A 193 -2.68 -16.83 2.44
CA TRP A 193 -2.34 -18.24 2.21
C TRP A 193 -2.36 -19.07 3.50
N SER A 194 -1.98 -18.47 4.65
CA SER A 194 -2.09 -19.11 5.97
C SER A 194 -3.54 -19.47 6.31
N ARG A 195 -4.49 -18.53 6.12
CA ARG A 195 -5.93 -18.76 6.35
C ARG A 195 -6.52 -19.82 5.43
N LEU A 196 -5.97 -19.95 4.22
CA LEU A 196 -6.36 -20.99 3.26
C LEU A 196 -5.72 -22.35 3.52
N GLY A 197 -4.76 -22.46 4.47
CA GLY A 197 -4.18 -23.71 4.94
C GLY A 197 -2.68 -23.89 4.70
N ALA A 198 -1.98 -22.93 4.13
CA ALA A 198 -0.54 -22.97 3.97
C ALA A 198 0.19 -22.81 5.32
N LYS A 199 1.30 -23.53 5.52
CA LYS A 199 2.25 -23.23 6.60
C LYS A 199 3.17 -22.09 6.13
N VAL A 200 3.04 -20.92 6.75
CA VAL A 200 3.77 -19.71 6.33
C VAL A 200 4.91 -19.43 7.31
N GLU A 201 6.11 -19.27 6.75
CA GLU A 201 7.30 -18.84 7.47
C GLU A 201 7.82 -17.53 6.88
N VAL A 202 7.90 -16.47 7.69
CA VAL A 202 8.44 -15.16 7.32
C VAL A 202 9.91 -15.11 7.67
N VAL A 203 10.74 -14.72 6.72
CA VAL A 203 12.18 -14.45 6.90
C VAL A 203 12.39 -12.96 6.73
N GLU A 204 12.86 -12.29 7.77
CA GLU A 204 13.07 -10.85 7.79
C GLU A 204 14.51 -10.51 8.24
N PHE A 205 15.13 -9.60 7.49
CA PHE A 205 16.49 -9.12 7.79
C PHE A 205 16.55 -8.22 9.03
N LEU A 206 15.50 -7.44 9.26
CA LEU A 206 15.40 -6.54 10.42
C LEU A 206 15.01 -7.33 11.69
N ASP A 207 15.09 -6.66 12.84
CA ASP A 207 14.66 -7.17 14.15
C ASP A 207 13.15 -7.06 14.39
N HIS A 208 12.41 -6.41 13.50
CA HIS A 208 10.96 -6.17 13.56
C HIS A 208 10.30 -6.25 12.19
N ILE A 209 8.99 -6.50 12.18
CA ILE A 209 8.14 -6.46 10.99
C ILE A 209 7.64 -5.03 10.74
N THR A 210 7.03 -4.79 9.58
CA THR A 210 6.44 -3.48 9.21
C THR A 210 7.36 -2.29 9.44
N PRO A 211 8.56 -2.26 8.80
CA PRO A 211 9.49 -1.16 8.99
C PRO A 211 8.84 0.18 8.65
N GLY A 212 9.07 1.17 9.52
CA GLY A 212 8.47 2.51 9.42
C GLY A 212 7.16 2.68 10.22
N MET A 213 6.58 1.61 10.77
CA MET A 213 5.52 1.69 11.79
C MET A 213 6.08 1.81 13.20
N ASP A 214 5.26 2.29 14.13
CA ASP A 214 5.56 2.33 15.55
C ASP A 214 5.94 0.93 16.07
N LYS A 215 7.01 0.82 16.84
CA LYS A 215 7.57 -0.48 17.28
C LYS A 215 6.62 -1.25 18.20
N GLU A 216 5.84 -0.57 19.01
CA GLU A 216 4.86 -1.23 19.88
C GLU A 216 3.76 -1.90 19.05
N ILE A 217 3.28 -1.21 18.02
CA ILE A 217 2.33 -1.77 17.03
C ILE A 217 2.94 -2.98 16.31
N SER A 218 4.16 -2.85 15.78
CA SER A 218 4.84 -3.93 15.07
C SER A 218 5.03 -5.17 15.96
N SER A 219 5.36 -4.97 17.24
CA SER A 219 5.53 -6.05 18.20
C SER A 219 4.22 -6.77 18.50
N GLU A 220 3.14 -6.04 18.78
CA GLU A 220 1.83 -6.64 19.02
C GLU A 220 1.29 -7.33 17.76
N PHE A 221 1.48 -6.74 16.59
CA PHE A 221 1.10 -7.33 15.32
C PHE A 221 1.81 -8.67 15.07
N MET A 222 3.13 -8.74 15.26
CA MET A 222 3.88 -9.98 15.13
C MET A 222 3.38 -11.05 16.12
N LYS A 223 3.07 -10.66 17.36
CA LYS A 223 2.54 -11.57 18.39
C LYS A 223 1.18 -12.15 17.95
N ILE A 224 0.29 -11.34 17.42
CA ILE A 224 -1.02 -11.78 16.93
C ILE A 224 -0.85 -12.73 15.74
N LEU A 225 -0.01 -12.39 14.73
CA LEU A 225 0.24 -13.26 13.58
C LEU A 225 0.88 -14.59 13.97
N LYS A 226 1.75 -14.61 15.00
CA LYS A 226 2.28 -15.87 15.59
C LYS A 226 1.16 -16.71 16.19
N LYS A 227 0.25 -16.10 16.93
CA LYS A 227 -0.92 -16.79 17.51
C LYS A 227 -1.83 -17.37 16.41
N GLN A 228 -1.91 -16.72 15.24
CA GLN A 228 -2.62 -17.19 14.06
C GLN A 228 -1.87 -18.28 13.27
N GLY A 229 -0.68 -18.72 13.72
CA GLY A 229 0.07 -19.84 13.17
C GLY A 229 1.20 -19.48 12.20
N MET A 230 1.44 -18.21 11.91
CA MET A 230 2.61 -17.80 11.13
C MET A 230 3.89 -17.89 11.96
N LYS A 231 4.99 -18.33 11.34
CA LYS A 231 6.30 -18.36 11.95
C LYS A 231 7.16 -17.19 11.47
N PHE A 232 8.04 -16.70 12.33
CA PHE A 232 8.90 -15.55 12.07
C PHE A 232 10.35 -15.84 12.41
N ASN A 233 11.22 -15.66 11.43
CA ASN A 233 12.67 -15.78 11.54
C ASN A 233 13.26 -14.38 11.29
N MET A 234 13.41 -13.63 12.41
CA MET A 234 13.90 -12.26 12.40
C MET A 234 15.42 -12.20 12.37
N GLN A 235 15.99 -11.10 11.86
CA GLN A 235 17.44 -10.91 11.75
C GLN A 235 18.12 -12.05 10.95
N ASN A 236 17.41 -12.52 9.92
CA ASN A 236 17.86 -13.55 9.00
C ASN A 236 18.05 -13.00 7.59
N LYS A 237 19.29 -13.03 7.12
CA LYS A 237 19.66 -12.61 5.75
C LYS A 237 19.54 -13.81 4.82
N VAL A 238 18.71 -13.66 3.77
CA VAL A 238 18.65 -14.66 2.70
C VAL A 238 19.95 -14.60 1.90
N GLU A 239 20.62 -15.74 1.74
CA GLU A 239 21.83 -15.89 0.94
C GLU A 239 21.52 -16.46 -0.45
N THR A 240 20.75 -17.57 -0.50
CA THR A 240 20.41 -18.23 -1.75
C THR A 240 18.99 -18.77 -1.72
N ILE A 241 18.39 -18.88 -2.89
CA ILE A 241 17.14 -19.63 -3.12
C ILE A 241 17.39 -20.59 -4.27
N GLN A 242 17.37 -21.89 -3.97
CA GLN A 242 17.63 -22.95 -4.95
C GLN A 242 16.33 -23.69 -5.26
N LYS A 243 15.93 -23.67 -6.53
CA LYS A 243 14.77 -24.44 -6.98
C LYS A 243 15.12 -25.94 -7.05
N ASN A 244 14.15 -26.78 -6.73
CA ASN A 244 14.20 -28.22 -6.91
C ASN A 244 12.94 -28.71 -7.64
N ASN A 245 12.75 -30.03 -7.77
CA ASN A 245 11.64 -30.62 -8.52
C ASN A 245 10.25 -30.37 -7.89
N THR A 246 10.18 -29.98 -6.60
CA THR A 246 8.93 -29.85 -5.84
C THR A 246 8.69 -28.47 -5.29
N GLY A 247 9.69 -27.56 -5.39
CA GLY A 247 9.61 -26.22 -4.82
C GLY A 247 10.97 -25.54 -4.77
N ALA A 248 11.33 -25.02 -3.61
CA ALA A 248 12.62 -24.36 -3.38
C ALA A 248 13.15 -24.57 -1.95
N VAL A 249 14.45 -24.34 -1.80
CA VAL A 249 15.16 -24.27 -0.53
C VAL A 249 15.68 -22.85 -0.36
N VAL A 250 15.25 -22.17 0.67
CA VAL A 250 15.73 -20.84 1.07
C VAL A 250 16.81 -20.98 2.12
N SER A 251 18.05 -20.63 1.81
CA SER A 251 19.17 -20.64 2.76
C SER A 251 19.39 -19.23 3.30
N THR A 252 19.55 -19.15 4.63
CA THR A 252 19.73 -17.88 5.33
C THR A 252 20.88 -17.97 6.33
N ILE A 253 21.37 -16.81 6.74
CA ILE A 253 22.30 -16.66 7.85
C ILE A 253 21.68 -15.70 8.86
N ASP A 254 21.66 -16.08 10.13
CA ASP A 254 21.17 -15.23 11.20
C ASP A 254 22.25 -14.25 11.70
N LYS A 255 21.89 -13.37 12.64
CA LYS A 255 22.81 -12.37 13.23
C LYS A 255 24.02 -12.96 13.92
N ASP A 256 23.92 -14.22 14.39
CA ASP A 256 24.98 -14.92 15.12
C ASP A 256 25.84 -15.76 14.18
N GLY A 257 25.58 -15.72 12.85
CA GLY A 257 26.32 -16.43 11.82
C GLY A 257 25.85 -17.88 11.60
N ASN A 258 24.75 -18.31 12.23
CA ASN A 258 24.22 -19.66 12.04
C ASN A 258 23.49 -19.74 10.68
N LYS A 259 23.75 -20.84 9.97
CA LYS A 259 23.06 -21.13 8.72
C LYS A 259 21.75 -21.86 8.99
N ASN A 260 20.67 -21.33 8.38
CA ASN A 260 19.34 -21.93 8.43
C ASN A 260 18.88 -22.29 7.02
N SER A 261 17.96 -23.24 6.91
CA SER A 261 17.42 -23.69 5.63
C SER A 261 15.93 -23.98 5.75
N PHE A 262 15.14 -23.48 4.78
CA PHE A 262 13.68 -23.59 4.76
C PHE A 262 13.24 -24.18 3.43
N GLU A 263 12.70 -25.41 3.47
CA GLU A 263 12.08 -26.05 2.31
C GLU A 263 10.63 -25.59 2.17
N CYS A 264 10.21 -25.24 0.94
CA CYS A 264 8.86 -24.77 0.65
C CYS A 264 8.44 -25.05 -0.79
N ASP A 265 7.12 -25.00 -1.03
CA ASP A 265 6.54 -25.14 -2.38
C ASP A 265 6.65 -23.82 -3.15
N VAL A 266 6.54 -22.68 -2.45
CA VAL A 266 6.54 -21.33 -3.01
C VAL A 266 7.34 -20.38 -2.11
N VAL A 267 8.15 -19.53 -2.73
CA VAL A 267 8.84 -18.42 -2.08
C VAL A 267 8.24 -17.11 -2.58
N LEU A 268 7.72 -16.29 -1.68
CA LEU A 268 7.28 -14.93 -1.97
C LEU A 268 8.41 -13.93 -1.68
N ILE A 269 8.88 -13.22 -2.69
CA ILE A 269 9.84 -12.11 -2.53
C ILE A 269 9.05 -10.80 -2.37
N SER A 270 9.16 -10.18 -1.18
CA SER A 270 8.45 -8.95 -0.80
C SER A 270 9.37 -7.95 -0.07
N VAL A 271 10.59 -7.79 -0.56
CA VAL A 271 11.66 -6.98 0.03
C VAL A 271 11.64 -5.51 -0.40
N GLY A 272 10.55 -5.06 -0.98
CA GLY A 272 10.33 -3.67 -1.38
C GLY A 272 10.05 -3.48 -2.87
N ARG A 273 10.00 -2.21 -3.26
CA ARG A 273 9.68 -1.76 -4.62
C ARG A 273 10.70 -0.71 -5.07
N LYS A 274 10.92 -0.59 -6.38
CA LYS A 274 11.78 0.44 -6.98
C LYS A 274 11.00 1.27 -8.00
N PRO A 275 11.38 2.55 -8.23
CA PRO A 275 10.75 3.40 -9.24
C PRO A 275 10.79 2.75 -10.62
N ASN A 276 9.72 2.89 -11.38
CA ASN A 276 9.61 2.39 -12.76
C ASN A 276 9.97 3.51 -13.75
N THR A 277 11.26 3.76 -13.90
CA THR A 277 11.82 4.80 -14.80
C THR A 277 12.48 4.22 -16.05
N GLU A 278 12.61 2.90 -16.12
CA GLU A 278 13.23 2.20 -17.24
C GLU A 278 12.36 2.32 -18.51
N GLY A 279 13.03 2.48 -19.67
CA GLY A 279 12.35 2.60 -20.97
C GLY A 279 11.70 3.96 -21.27
N LEU A 280 11.65 4.89 -20.31
CA LEU A 280 11.08 6.23 -20.50
C LEU A 280 11.93 7.16 -21.38
N ASN A 281 13.17 6.82 -21.64
CA ASN A 281 14.14 7.65 -22.38
C ASN A 281 14.29 9.07 -21.80
N LEU A 282 14.33 9.17 -20.46
CA LEU A 282 14.37 10.44 -19.72
C LEU A 282 15.51 11.38 -20.17
N LYS A 283 16.63 10.83 -20.63
CA LYS A 283 17.75 11.60 -21.16
C LYS A 283 17.37 12.45 -22.39
N ASN A 284 16.46 11.96 -23.24
CA ASN A 284 16.00 12.70 -24.42
C ASN A 284 15.20 13.97 -24.05
N ALA A 285 14.64 13.99 -22.84
CA ALA A 285 13.93 15.13 -22.28
C ALA A 285 14.78 15.95 -21.28
N GLY A 286 15.98 15.49 -20.93
CA GLY A 286 16.85 16.12 -19.94
C GLY A 286 16.42 15.96 -18.49
N VAL A 287 15.56 14.99 -18.17
CA VAL A 287 15.06 14.75 -16.82
C VAL A 287 16.11 14.02 -15.97
N SER A 288 16.35 14.54 -14.77
CA SER A 288 17.36 14.04 -13.82
C SER A 288 16.78 13.04 -12.81
N LEU A 289 17.58 12.04 -12.46
CA LEU A 289 17.29 11.06 -11.40
C LEU A 289 18.18 11.32 -10.17
N ASP A 290 17.76 10.82 -9.02
CA ASP A 290 18.58 10.71 -7.81
C ASP A 290 19.37 9.38 -7.77
N GLU A 291 20.11 9.15 -6.68
CA GLU A 291 20.93 7.93 -6.50
C GLU A 291 20.09 6.64 -6.38
N LYS A 292 18.79 6.76 -6.08
CA LYS A 292 17.82 5.65 -5.99
C LYS A 292 16.97 5.51 -7.27
N ASN A 293 17.39 6.15 -8.37
CA ASN A 293 16.68 6.18 -9.65
C ASN A 293 15.28 6.80 -9.57
N ARG A 294 15.00 7.67 -8.59
CA ARG A 294 13.75 8.43 -8.50
C ARG A 294 13.90 9.73 -9.27
N ILE A 295 12.80 10.21 -9.85
CA ILE A 295 12.76 11.50 -10.53
C ILE A 295 12.80 12.61 -9.48
N LYS A 296 13.76 13.53 -9.63
CA LYS A 296 13.85 14.70 -8.73
C LYS A 296 12.75 15.70 -9.05
N THR A 297 12.03 16.14 -8.03
CA THR A 297 10.98 17.16 -8.15
C THR A 297 11.09 18.22 -7.05
N ASP A 298 10.54 19.39 -7.32
CA ASP A 298 10.30 20.42 -6.31
C ASP A 298 8.97 20.15 -5.55
N LYS A 299 8.61 21.06 -4.64
CA LYS A 299 7.36 20.99 -3.85
C LYS A 299 6.08 21.09 -4.70
N LYS A 300 6.17 21.50 -5.97
CA LYS A 300 5.07 21.58 -6.95
C LYS A 300 5.10 20.42 -7.92
N PHE A 301 5.86 19.36 -7.63
CA PHE A 301 6.05 18.17 -8.46
C PHE A 301 6.74 18.42 -9.81
N LYS A 302 7.36 19.60 -10.01
CA LYS A 302 8.07 19.98 -11.22
C LYS A 302 9.46 19.39 -11.20
N THR A 303 9.90 18.80 -12.30
CA THR A 303 11.27 18.30 -12.47
C THR A 303 12.25 19.44 -12.76
N ASN A 304 13.51 19.10 -13.02
CA ASN A 304 14.48 20.07 -13.53
C ASN A 304 14.15 20.59 -14.95
N VAL A 305 13.16 20.03 -15.62
CA VAL A 305 12.66 20.46 -16.94
C VAL A 305 11.31 21.14 -16.77
N GLU A 306 11.21 22.39 -17.22
CA GLU A 306 10.12 23.29 -16.86
C GLU A 306 8.68 22.79 -17.17
N ASN A 307 8.52 22.01 -18.21
CA ASN A 307 7.23 21.50 -18.66
C ASN A 307 7.00 20.02 -18.30
N ILE A 308 7.87 19.41 -17.46
CA ILE A 308 7.78 18.01 -17.06
C ILE A 308 7.63 17.91 -15.54
N TYR A 309 6.66 17.14 -15.11
CA TYR A 309 6.30 16.87 -13.73
C TYR A 309 6.37 15.38 -13.47
N ALA A 310 6.47 14.98 -12.19
CA ALA A 310 6.43 13.57 -11.80
C ALA A 310 5.71 13.40 -10.46
N ILE A 311 4.96 12.30 -10.32
CA ILE A 311 4.14 11.97 -9.15
C ILE A 311 4.16 10.47 -8.85
N GLY A 312 3.71 10.11 -7.65
CA GLY A 312 3.56 8.72 -7.21
C GLY A 312 4.89 8.06 -6.87
N ASP A 313 4.99 6.76 -7.13
CA ASP A 313 6.13 5.93 -6.70
C ASP A 313 7.44 6.25 -7.42
N VAL A 314 7.41 7.04 -8.50
CA VAL A 314 8.64 7.44 -9.23
C VAL A 314 9.39 8.60 -8.57
N ILE A 315 8.80 9.25 -7.56
CA ILE A 315 9.41 10.34 -6.79
C ILE A 315 9.67 9.94 -5.33
N VAL A 316 10.20 10.85 -4.54
CA VAL A 316 10.41 10.67 -3.08
C VAL A 316 9.07 10.60 -2.36
N GLY A 317 9.01 9.75 -1.32
CA GLY A 317 7.85 9.58 -0.45
C GLY A 317 7.39 8.12 -0.36
N PRO A 318 6.35 7.83 0.44
CA PRO A 318 5.81 6.49 0.54
C PRO A 318 5.14 6.05 -0.77
N MET A 319 5.33 4.77 -1.11
CA MET A 319 4.74 4.17 -2.32
C MET A 319 3.31 3.71 -2.04
N LEU A 320 2.39 4.69 -1.97
CA LEU A 320 0.97 4.50 -1.60
C LEU A 320 0.07 5.07 -2.70
N ALA A 321 -1.03 4.37 -2.99
CA ALA A 321 -1.96 4.75 -4.05
C ALA A 321 -2.62 6.10 -3.77
N HIS A 322 -3.15 6.31 -2.55
CA HIS A 322 -3.82 7.55 -2.14
C HIS A 322 -2.86 8.76 -2.12
N LYS A 323 -1.58 8.57 -1.70
CA LYS A 323 -0.54 9.60 -1.85
C LYS A 323 -0.38 10.02 -3.31
N ALA A 324 -0.33 9.05 -4.24
CA ALA A 324 -0.19 9.34 -5.66
C ALA A 324 -1.46 10.00 -6.25
N GLU A 325 -2.66 9.66 -5.76
CA GLU A 325 -3.93 10.29 -6.15
C GLU A 325 -3.95 11.78 -5.74
N ASP A 326 -3.61 12.09 -4.49
CA ASP A 326 -3.54 13.46 -3.99
C ASP A 326 -2.47 14.28 -4.70
N GLU A 327 -1.29 13.70 -4.96
CA GLU A 327 -0.27 14.32 -5.81
C GLU A 327 -0.78 14.56 -7.24
N GLY A 328 -1.60 13.65 -7.77
CA GLY A 328 -2.24 13.78 -9.09
C GLY A 328 -3.18 14.98 -9.17
N ILE A 329 -3.96 15.23 -8.13
CA ILE A 329 -4.82 16.41 -8.00
C ILE A 329 -3.95 17.67 -7.88
N ALA A 330 -3.01 17.66 -6.94
CA ALA A 330 -2.17 18.81 -6.64
C ALA A 330 -1.30 19.25 -7.84
N VAL A 331 -0.71 18.31 -8.59
CA VAL A 331 0.08 18.63 -9.78
C VAL A 331 -0.79 19.21 -10.90
N ALA A 332 -2.01 18.68 -11.09
CA ALA A 332 -2.94 19.21 -12.08
C ALA A 332 -3.33 20.68 -11.78
N GLU A 333 -3.59 20.97 -10.51
CA GLU A 333 -3.88 22.32 -10.03
C GLU A 333 -2.67 23.26 -10.18
N ASN A 334 -1.47 22.80 -9.83
CA ASN A 334 -0.23 23.57 -10.02
C ASN A 334 0.04 23.89 -11.50
N ILE A 335 -0.27 22.98 -12.42
CA ILE A 335 -0.09 23.15 -13.87
C ILE A 335 -0.93 24.33 -14.41
N VAL A 336 -2.13 24.54 -13.87
CA VAL A 336 -3.01 25.65 -14.27
C VAL A 336 -2.86 26.91 -13.40
N GLY A 337 -1.86 26.95 -12.51
CA GLY A 337 -1.54 28.12 -11.68
C GLY A 337 -2.33 28.23 -10.37
N GLN A 338 -3.02 27.16 -9.94
CA GLN A 338 -3.61 27.06 -8.61
C GLN A 338 -2.57 26.59 -7.57
N SER A 339 -2.93 26.56 -6.30
CA SER A 339 -2.04 26.19 -5.18
C SER A 339 -2.31 24.76 -4.69
N GLY A 340 -2.09 23.77 -5.56
CA GLY A 340 -2.18 22.37 -5.17
C GLY A 340 -1.02 21.96 -4.25
N HIS A 341 -1.34 21.28 -3.14
CA HIS A 341 -0.35 20.77 -2.19
C HIS A 341 -0.80 19.43 -1.58
N VAL A 342 0.14 18.70 -1.00
CA VAL A 342 -0.09 17.47 -0.26
C VAL A 342 0.59 17.58 1.10
N ASN A 343 -0.13 17.28 2.16
CA ASN A 343 0.42 17.20 3.50
C ASN A 343 0.94 15.78 3.76
N TYR A 344 2.25 15.59 3.67
CA TYR A 344 2.88 14.27 3.86
C TYR A 344 2.85 13.78 5.31
N ASP A 345 2.63 14.66 6.29
CA ASP A 345 2.51 14.27 7.69
C ASP A 345 1.16 13.64 8.04
N THR A 346 0.17 13.76 7.15
CA THR A 346 -1.19 13.21 7.33
C THR A 346 -1.54 12.09 6.36
N ILE A 347 -0.54 11.49 5.68
CA ILE A 347 -0.75 10.34 4.81
C ILE A 347 -0.80 9.06 5.66
N PRO A 348 -1.95 8.35 5.72
CA PRO A 348 -2.05 7.12 6.49
C PRO A 348 -1.40 5.93 5.78
N GLY A 349 -0.81 5.03 6.56
CA GLY A 349 -0.39 3.70 6.09
C GLY A 349 -1.30 2.63 6.70
N VAL A 350 -1.76 1.66 5.90
CA VAL A 350 -2.67 0.59 6.37
C VAL A 350 -2.20 -0.78 5.90
N VAL A 351 -2.26 -1.77 6.80
CA VAL A 351 -2.11 -3.21 6.51
C VAL A 351 -3.45 -3.86 6.74
N TYR A 352 -4.00 -4.51 5.73
CA TYR A 352 -5.36 -5.04 5.70
C TYR A 352 -5.46 -6.51 6.13
N THR A 353 -4.67 -6.90 7.11
CA THR A 353 -4.78 -8.20 7.77
C THR A 353 -5.99 -8.23 8.70
N SER A 354 -6.17 -9.30 9.47
CA SER A 354 -7.12 -9.32 10.59
C SER A 354 -6.33 -9.72 11.86
N PRO A 355 -6.22 -8.80 12.84
CA PRO A 355 -6.68 -7.40 12.82
C PRO A 355 -5.96 -6.56 11.75
N GLU A 356 -6.59 -5.44 11.37
CA GLU A 356 -5.94 -4.41 10.55
C GLU A 356 -4.93 -3.63 11.38
N VAL A 357 -3.95 -3.03 10.69
CA VAL A 357 -2.99 -2.11 11.31
C VAL A 357 -2.96 -0.81 10.54
N ALA A 358 -3.12 0.32 11.21
CA ALA A 358 -3.09 1.64 10.60
C ALA A 358 -2.18 2.60 11.37
N SER A 359 -1.55 3.51 10.65
CA SER A 359 -0.62 4.50 11.20
C SER A 359 -0.75 5.81 10.45
N ILE A 360 -0.66 6.94 11.15
CA ILE A 360 -0.59 8.28 10.57
C ILE A 360 0.34 9.15 11.42
N GLY A 361 1.02 10.11 10.81
CA GLY A 361 1.94 11.01 11.51
C GLY A 361 3.23 10.35 11.97
N LYS A 362 3.77 10.82 13.09
CA LYS A 362 5.07 10.38 13.64
C LYS A 362 4.91 9.17 14.56
N THR A 363 5.88 8.27 14.53
CA THR A 363 6.02 7.21 15.54
C THR A 363 6.72 7.72 16.79
N GLU A 364 6.62 6.96 17.88
CA GLU A 364 7.35 7.27 19.11
C GLU A 364 8.86 7.35 18.90
N GLU A 365 9.42 6.46 18.07
CA GLU A 365 10.83 6.42 17.74
C GLU A 365 11.25 7.71 17.02
N GLN A 366 10.46 8.14 16.05
CA GLN A 366 10.73 9.39 15.30
C GLN A 366 10.65 10.62 16.21
N LEU A 367 9.70 10.67 17.15
CA LEU A 367 9.62 11.78 18.11
C LEU A 367 10.81 11.79 19.06
N LYS A 368 11.30 10.62 19.50
CA LYS A 368 12.53 10.49 20.29
C LYS A 368 13.76 10.96 19.53
N GLU A 369 13.89 10.55 18.26
CA GLU A 369 14.99 11.00 17.39
C GLU A 369 14.99 12.51 17.14
N LEU A 370 13.80 13.11 17.04
CA LEU A 370 13.60 14.56 16.90
C LEU A 370 13.75 15.32 18.22
N ASN A 371 13.97 14.65 19.35
CA ASN A 371 13.97 15.21 20.71
C ASN A 371 12.69 16.03 21.00
N LYS A 372 11.55 15.62 20.44
CA LYS A 372 10.26 16.27 20.64
C LYS A 372 9.60 15.72 21.91
N SER A 373 9.20 16.60 22.84
CA SER A 373 8.43 16.20 24.01
C SER A 373 7.00 15.83 23.60
N TYR A 374 6.51 14.68 24.05
CA TYR A 374 5.18 14.17 23.72
C TYR A 374 4.55 13.44 24.89
N LYS A 375 3.23 13.31 24.85
CA LYS A 375 2.41 12.46 25.71
C LYS A 375 1.88 11.28 24.89
N VAL A 376 1.60 10.18 25.55
CA VAL A 376 1.04 8.97 24.95
C VAL A 376 -0.31 8.67 25.57
N GLY A 377 -1.35 8.57 24.75
CA GLY A 377 -2.64 8.01 25.12
C GLY A 377 -2.83 6.66 24.47
N LYS A 378 -3.34 5.69 25.23
CA LYS A 378 -3.56 4.33 24.75
C LYS A 378 -4.86 3.77 25.30
N PHE A 379 -5.61 3.04 24.45
CA PHE A 379 -6.82 2.36 24.85
C PHE A 379 -6.97 1.01 24.13
N SER A 380 -7.27 -0.05 24.89
CA SER A 380 -7.40 -1.41 24.36
C SER A 380 -8.83 -1.67 23.87
N PHE A 381 -8.98 -2.33 22.72
CA PHE A 381 -10.28 -2.82 22.25
C PHE A 381 -10.91 -3.85 23.19
N MET A 382 -10.14 -4.49 24.06
CA MET A 382 -10.67 -5.36 25.13
C MET A 382 -11.59 -4.63 26.11
N ALA A 383 -11.52 -3.30 26.20
CA ALA A 383 -12.40 -2.48 27.01
C ALA A 383 -13.50 -1.77 26.17
N ASN A 384 -13.51 -1.95 24.85
CA ASN A 384 -14.49 -1.34 23.96
C ASN A 384 -15.76 -2.21 23.86
N SER A 385 -16.92 -1.61 24.11
CA SER A 385 -18.22 -2.31 24.13
C SER A 385 -18.58 -2.96 22.80
N ARG A 386 -18.34 -2.26 21.67
CA ARG A 386 -18.64 -2.80 20.34
C ARG A 386 -17.74 -3.99 20.00
N ALA A 387 -16.46 -3.88 20.30
CA ALA A 387 -15.48 -4.95 20.07
C ALA A 387 -15.85 -6.23 20.86
N LYS A 388 -16.26 -6.05 22.11
CA LYS A 388 -16.76 -7.16 22.94
C LYS A 388 -18.05 -7.78 22.40
N ALA A 389 -19.00 -6.96 21.97
CA ALA A 389 -20.29 -7.44 21.47
C ALA A 389 -20.18 -8.34 20.24
N ILE A 390 -19.15 -8.15 19.40
CA ILE A 390 -18.95 -8.96 18.19
C ILE A 390 -17.77 -9.94 18.30
N ASP A 391 -17.13 -10.02 19.49
CA ASP A 391 -15.99 -10.90 19.75
C ASP A 391 -14.80 -10.63 18.80
N ASP A 392 -14.48 -9.34 18.60
CA ASP A 392 -13.35 -8.86 17.80
C ASP A 392 -12.66 -7.71 18.56
N ALA A 393 -11.90 -8.07 19.60
CA ALA A 393 -11.37 -7.13 20.58
C ALA A 393 -9.84 -7.17 20.72
N GLU A 394 -9.13 -7.79 19.76
CA GLU A 394 -7.66 -7.78 19.77
C GLU A 394 -7.13 -6.38 19.37
N GLY A 395 -6.10 -5.92 20.09
CA GLY A 395 -5.37 -4.71 19.76
C GLY A 395 -5.77 -3.47 20.56
N PHE A 396 -5.34 -2.32 20.05
CA PHE A 396 -5.48 -1.03 20.75
C PHE A 396 -5.35 0.17 19.79
N VAL A 397 -5.78 1.33 20.28
CA VAL A 397 -5.52 2.66 19.71
C VAL A 397 -4.43 3.33 20.52
N LYS A 398 -3.43 3.95 19.86
CA LYS A 398 -2.36 4.75 20.45
C LYS A 398 -2.33 6.12 19.79
N ILE A 399 -2.36 7.20 20.57
CA ILE A 399 -2.27 8.59 20.14
C ILE A 399 -1.04 9.22 20.75
N LEU A 400 -0.27 9.95 19.95
CA LEU A 400 0.88 10.74 20.36
C LEU A 400 0.53 12.21 20.23
N ALA A 401 0.57 12.96 21.33
CA ALA A 401 0.27 14.37 21.36
C ALA A 401 1.48 15.18 21.83
N ASP A 402 1.63 16.38 21.32
CA ASP A 402 2.65 17.34 21.75
C ASP A 402 2.46 17.68 23.24
N ALA A 403 3.53 17.63 24.01
CA ALA A 403 3.44 17.81 25.48
C ALA A 403 3.03 19.23 25.89
N GLU A 404 3.30 20.24 25.04
CA GLU A 404 3.04 21.65 25.32
C GLU A 404 1.72 22.13 24.71
N THR A 405 1.47 21.79 23.45
CA THR A 405 0.34 22.31 22.67
C THR A 405 -0.83 21.34 22.57
N ASP A 406 -0.67 20.11 23.02
CA ASP A 406 -1.61 19.00 22.91
C ASP A 406 -1.95 18.60 21.44
N LYS A 407 -1.30 19.21 20.44
CA LYS A 407 -1.51 18.88 19.03
C LYS A 407 -1.22 17.41 18.77
N VAL A 408 -2.11 16.73 18.04
CA VAL A 408 -1.88 15.33 17.63
C VAL A 408 -0.69 15.25 16.66
N LEU A 409 0.34 14.51 17.04
CA LEU A 409 1.57 14.30 16.27
C LEU A 409 1.57 13.00 15.48
N GLY A 410 0.81 12.02 15.95
CA GLY A 410 0.67 10.74 15.30
C GLY A 410 -0.33 9.85 15.99
N ALA A 411 -0.81 8.85 15.26
CA ALA A 411 -1.68 7.81 15.81
C ALA A 411 -1.43 6.47 15.14
N HIS A 412 -1.58 5.42 15.93
CA HIS A 412 -1.31 4.05 15.52
C HIS A 412 -2.40 3.14 16.07
N ILE A 413 -2.99 2.34 15.21
CA ILE A 413 -4.10 1.46 15.55
C ILE A 413 -3.77 0.04 15.10
N ILE A 414 -3.95 -0.92 15.98
CA ILE A 414 -4.07 -2.32 15.60
C ILE A 414 -5.39 -2.82 16.14
N GLY A 415 -6.27 -3.31 15.26
CA GLY A 415 -7.59 -3.74 15.69
C GLY A 415 -8.59 -3.81 14.54
N PRO A 416 -9.87 -4.07 14.86
CA PRO A 416 -10.92 -4.10 13.86
C PRO A 416 -11.12 -2.71 13.22
N HIS A 417 -11.29 -2.70 11.90
CA HIS A 417 -11.54 -1.47 11.13
C HIS A 417 -10.50 -0.36 11.33
N ALA A 418 -9.24 -0.70 11.63
CA ALA A 418 -8.19 0.30 11.85
C ALA A 418 -8.00 1.21 10.63
N GLY A 419 -8.16 0.68 9.41
CA GLY A 419 -8.09 1.43 8.16
C GLY A 419 -9.16 2.51 8.02
N GLU A 420 -10.36 2.28 8.58
CA GLU A 420 -11.44 3.27 8.61
C GLU A 420 -11.27 4.24 9.78
N LEU A 421 -10.90 3.74 10.97
CA LEU A 421 -10.74 4.56 12.17
C LEU A 421 -9.61 5.60 12.04
N ILE A 422 -8.53 5.28 11.32
CA ILE A 422 -7.41 6.20 11.15
C ILE A 422 -7.80 7.47 10.37
N ALA A 423 -8.85 7.41 9.55
CA ALA A 423 -9.32 8.55 8.76
C ALA A 423 -9.88 9.67 9.63
N GLU A 424 -10.57 9.35 10.74
CA GLU A 424 -11.04 10.32 11.71
C GLU A 424 -9.88 11.13 12.29
N ILE A 425 -8.82 10.44 12.69
CA ILE A 425 -7.61 11.09 13.22
C ILE A 425 -6.89 11.86 12.10
N GLY A 426 -6.87 11.33 10.88
CA GLY A 426 -6.31 12.02 9.73
C GLY A 426 -6.96 13.38 9.47
N VAL A 427 -8.29 13.44 9.51
CA VAL A 427 -9.05 14.71 9.39
C VAL A 427 -8.71 15.65 10.55
N ALA A 428 -8.68 15.15 11.79
CA ALA A 428 -8.33 15.95 12.95
C ALA A 428 -6.90 16.52 12.82
N MET A 429 -5.92 15.72 12.41
CA MET A 429 -4.54 16.16 12.20
C MET A 429 -4.41 17.20 11.08
N GLU A 430 -5.14 17.04 9.97
CA GLU A 430 -5.12 17.99 8.84
C GLU A 430 -5.59 19.39 9.27
N PHE A 431 -6.59 19.44 10.15
CA PHE A 431 -7.07 20.69 10.75
C PHE A 431 -6.27 21.16 11.98
N GLY A 432 -5.19 20.45 12.36
CA GLY A 432 -4.31 20.80 13.46
C GLY A 432 -4.92 20.64 14.85
N ALA A 433 -5.86 19.69 15.01
CA ALA A 433 -6.56 19.42 16.25
C ALA A 433 -5.62 18.93 17.36
N SER A 434 -6.02 19.22 18.60
CA SER A 434 -5.45 18.67 19.83
C SER A 434 -6.06 17.30 20.17
N ALA A 435 -5.41 16.54 21.05
CA ALA A 435 -6.00 15.33 21.61
C ALA A 435 -7.28 15.65 22.39
N GLU A 436 -7.35 16.81 23.04
CA GLU A 436 -8.55 17.30 23.73
C GLU A 436 -9.74 17.51 22.79
N ASP A 437 -9.51 18.01 21.56
CA ASP A 437 -10.59 18.18 20.57
C ASP A 437 -11.23 16.83 20.21
N ILE A 438 -10.43 15.79 20.01
CA ILE A 438 -10.92 14.43 19.76
C ILE A 438 -11.65 13.90 21.00
N ALA A 439 -11.07 14.07 22.19
CA ALA A 439 -11.62 13.60 23.46
C ALA A 439 -13.00 14.22 23.78
N ARG A 440 -13.22 15.48 23.42
CA ARG A 440 -14.50 16.19 23.65
C ARG A 440 -15.53 15.96 22.55
N THR A 441 -15.11 15.48 21.39
CA THR A 441 -16.05 15.14 20.30
C THR A 441 -16.97 14.00 20.75
N CYS A 442 -18.28 14.15 20.50
CA CYS A 442 -19.25 13.09 20.82
C CYS A 442 -19.11 11.95 19.80
N HIS A 443 -18.86 10.76 20.30
CA HIS A 443 -18.83 9.53 19.49
C HIS A 443 -20.10 8.72 19.73
N ALA A 444 -20.60 8.08 18.68
CA ALA A 444 -21.78 7.24 18.77
C ALA A 444 -21.51 5.97 19.60
N HIS A 445 -22.48 5.52 20.40
CA HIS A 445 -22.39 4.31 21.21
C HIS A 445 -23.37 3.23 20.69
N PRO A 446 -22.96 1.94 20.57
CA PRO A 446 -21.60 1.45 20.69
C PRO A 446 -20.88 1.45 19.34
N THR A 447 -19.65 1.96 19.30
CA THR A 447 -18.80 1.98 18.09
C THR A 447 -17.34 1.67 18.42
N PHE A 448 -16.55 1.34 17.38
CA PHE A 448 -15.10 1.23 17.53
C PHE A 448 -14.42 2.60 17.72
N SER A 449 -14.99 3.68 17.17
CA SER A 449 -14.48 5.05 17.28
C SER A 449 -14.41 5.53 18.75
N GLU A 450 -15.21 4.96 19.65
CA GLU A 450 -15.08 5.26 21.09
C GLU A 450 -13.68 4.87 21.62
N ALA A 451 -12.99 3.90 21.02
CA ALA A 451 -11.61 3.59 21.38
C ALA A 451 -10.63 4.71 21.01
N VAL A 452 -10.91 5.47 19.93
CA VAL A 452 -10.14 6.66 19.54
C VAL A 452 -10.36 7.76 20.58
N LYS A 453 -11.60 8.02 20.99
CA LYS A 453 -11.94 8.96 22.06
C LYS A 453 -11.26 8.63 23.38
N GLU A 454 -11.34 7.38 23.81
CA GLU A 454 -10.74 6.92 25.07
C GLU A 454 -9.19 7.01 25.02
N ALA A 455 -8.58 6.71 23.88
CA ALA A 455 -7.15 6.91 23.69
C ALA A 455 -6.77 8.40 23.77
N ALA A 456 -7.59 9.30 23.22
CA ALA A 456 -7.39 10.74 23.32
C ALA A 456 -7.55 11.23 24.77
N LEU A 457 -8.56 10.75 25.51
CA LEU A 457 -8.70 11.01 26.96
C LEU A 457 -7.50 10.49 27.75
N SER A 458 -6.96 9.34 27.36
CA SER A 458 -5.81 8.70 28.01
C SER A 458 -4.52 9.52 27.89
N VAL A 459 -4.38 10.41 26.91
CA VAL A 459 -3.24 11.36 26.80
C VAL A 459 -3.03 12.15 28.09
N ASP A 460 -4.11 12.56 28.72
CA ASP A 460 -4.10 13.25 30.02
C ASP A 460 -4.58 12.36 31.19
N LYS A 461 -4.48 11.04 31.04
CA LYS A 461 -4.85 10.05 32.07
C LYS A 461 -6.32 10.16 32.51
N ARG A 462 -7.23 10.49 31.58
CA ARG A 462 -8.66 10.68 31.82
C ARG A 462 -9.55 9.63 31.16
N ALA A 463 -8.98 8.52 30.65
CA ALA A 463 -9.78 7.43 30.12
C ALA A 463 -10.76 6.92 31.19
N ILE A 464 -12.01 6.66 30.78
CA ILE A 464 -13.10 6.31 31.69
C ILE A 464 -13.25 4.80 31.81
N HIS A 465 -13.08 4.07 30.69
CA HIS A 465 -13.38 2.66 30.60
C HIS A 465 -12.14 1.75 30.60
N SER A 466 -10.95 2.29 30.94
CA SER A 466 -9.68 1.53 30.97
C SER A 466 -9.30 1.08 32.38
#